data_2b82f8fa6b4c1f37ddcac245909b98bb
#
_entry.id   2b82f8fa6b4c1f37ddcac245909b98bb
#
_cell.length_a   1.000
_cell.length_b   1.000
_cell.length_c   1.000
_cell.angle_alpha   90.00
_cell.angle_beta   90.00
_cell.angle_gamma   90.00
#
_symmetry.space_group_name_H-M   'P 1'
#
loop_
_entity.id
_entity.type
_entity.pdbx_description
1 polymer ?
#
loop_
_entity_poly.entity_id
_entity_poly.type
_entity_poly.pdbx_seq_one_letter_code
_entity_poly.pdbx_strand_id
1 'polypeptide(L)'
;HSLSRRQRQMCIRDRSNSQRIGYGVGDIAICFYWSGVGLYLLYFYTDIVGISPYLAGWIYALGIAWDAVTDPFMGYLAERTSSKRGKYRPYIFFGTIPLGLSFVLLFWVPPFTGLSLFLCLLLVNVFHRTCFTIVSVPYSSLTPRITSDSEERTKLTTARMIGASFGTLLMSSLGFPIINYFGQNDESLGIIYLSCFAAFFAIIILYITYTSVNESSTNEVKETYPSISKLVLSILKNYPFWIVFSSILILGSTTIMFNKNLIYYIKYALDLHNYQGLVLGLSGLSSFASIPFWSYVSLKIGKRNTWQISMSLLLLAFALFYYYQINSLQELIIIVCLIGIASGAGGVLFWSMLPDTIEYGEWKSCLLYTSDAADEIAS
;
A
#
# COMPACT_ATOMS: atom_id res chain seq x y z
N HIS A 1 -16.23 -35.91 -19.09
CA HIS A 1 -15.55 -35.79 -17.75
C HIS A 1 -14.02 -35.63 -17.84
N SER A 2 -13.36 -36.06 -18.92
CA SER A 2 -11.89 -35.91 -19.08
C SER A 2 -11.46 -34.55 -19.63
N LEU A 3 -12.31 -33.87 -20.37
CA LEU A 3 -12.04 -32.51 -20.90
C LEU A 3 -12.05 -31.43 -19.81
N SER A 4 -12.91 -31.54 -18.79
CA SER A 4 -12.98 -30.58 -17.69
C SER A 4 -11.73 -30.61 -16.78
N ARG A 5 -11.08 -31.77 -16.59
CA ARG A 5 -9.80 -31.88 -15.87
C ARG A 5 -8.64 -31.29 -16.64
N ARG A 6 -8.58 -31.45 -17.96
CA ARG A 6 -7.54 -30.83 -18.80
C ARG A 6 -7.72 -29.31 -18.91
N GLN A 7 -8.94 -28.80 -18.98
CA GLN A 7 -9.21 -27.37 -18.93
C GLN A 7 -8.83 -26.77 -17.57
N ARG A 8 -9.15 -27.44 -16.44
CA ARG A 8 -8.66 -27.01 -15.11
C ARG A 8 -7.15 -27.06 -15.00
N GLN A 9 -6.47 -28.06 -15.54
CA GLN A 9 -5.00 -28.13 -15.57
C GLN A 9 -4.36 -27.12 -16.53
N MET A 10 -5.03 -26.68 -17.58
CA MET A 10 -4.56 -25.62 -18.45
C MET A 10 -4.67 -24.22 -17.82
N CYS A 11 -5.61 -24.02 -16.89
CA CYS A 11 -5.74 -22.77 -16.12
C CYS A 11 -4.80 -22.70 -14.91
N ILE A 12 -4.32 -23.82 -14.39
CA ILE A 12 -3.32 -23.90 -13.32
C ILE A 12 -1.93 -24.04 -13.98
N ARG A 13 -1.56 -23.06 -14.80
CA ARG A 13 -0.16 -22.91 -15.17
C ARG A 13 0.52 -22.33 -13.93
N ASP A 14 1.35 -23.13 -13.26
CA ASP A 14 2.28 -22.68 -12.22
C ASP A 14 2.92 -21.35 -12.65
N ARG A 15 2.46 -20.26 -12.08
CA ARG A 15 3.02 -18.96 -12.43
C ARG A 15 4.43 -18.92 -11.91
N SER A 16 5.37 -18.62 -12.79
CA SER A 16 6.78 -18.68 -12.45
C SER A 16 7.06 -17.81 -11.23
N ASN A 17 7.91 -18.28 -10.33
CA ASN A 17 8.38 -17.48 -9.17
C ASN A 17 8.88 -16.10 -9.59
N SER A 18 9.37 -15.96 -10.82
CA SER A 18 9.76 -14.69 -11.43
C SER A 18 8.61 -13.68 -11.53
N GLN A 19 7.38 -14.09 -11.87
CA GLN A 19 6.23 -13.17 -11.91
C GLN A 19 5.81 -12.71 -10.51
N ARG A 20 5.86 -13.62 -9.51
CA ARG A 20 5.55 -13.26 -8.12
C ARG A 20 6.56 -12.26 -7.55
N ILE A 21 7.85 -12.52 -7.77
CA ILE A 21 8.93 -11.65 -7.33
C ILE A 21 8.85 -10.31 -8.08
N GLY A 22 8.71 -10.33 -9.40
CA GLY A 22 8.65 -9.13 -10.22
C GLY A 22 7.45 -8.23 -9.88
N TYR A 23 6.30 -8.83 -9.47
CA TYR A 23 5.15 -8.09 -8.96
C TYR A 23 5.42 -7.53 -7.56
N GLY A 24 5.95 -8.33 -6.64
CA GLY A 24 6.25 -7.89 -5.28
C GLY A 24 7.31 -6.80 -5.19
N VAL A 25 8.30 -6.83 -6.07
CA VAL A 25 9.35 -5.81 -6.17
C VAL A 25 8.76 -4.43 -6.52
N GLY A 26 7.65 -4.37 -7.26
CA GLY A 26 6.97 -3.10 -7.59
C GLY A 26 6.52 -2.31 -6.35
N ASP A 27 6.15 -2.99 -5.27
CA ASP A 27 5.77 -2.31 -4.03
C ASP A 27 6.94 -1.59 -3.34
N ILE A 28 8.20 -1.95 -3.61
CA ILE A 28 9.37 -1.19 -3.15
C ILE A 28 9.30 0.23 -3.70
N ALA A 29 9.03 0.36 -5.00
CA ALA A 29 8.94 1.66 -5.66
C ALA A 29 7.74 2.48 -5.17
N ILE A 30 6.57 1.85 -5.06
CA ILE A 30 5.36 2.50 -4.52
C ILE A 30 5.62 3.00 -3.11
N CYS A 31 6.29 2.20 -2.27
CA CYS A 31 6.61 2.58 -0.90
C CYS A 31 7.73 3.62 -0.80
N PHE A 32 8.63 3.74 -1.78
CA PHE A 32 9.56 4.88 -1.81
C PHE A 32 8.81 6.21 -1.88
N TYR A 33 7.83 6.33 -2.78
CA TYR A 33 7.01 7.53 -2.90
C TYR A 33 6.11 7.74 -1.67
N TRP A 34 5.40 6.69 -1.25
CA TRP A 34 4.50 6.76 -0.10
C TRP A 34 5.22 7.14 1.20
N SER A 35 6.32 6.45 1.50
CA SER A 35 7.12 6.72 2.72
C SER A 35 7.86 8.04 2.62
N GLY A 36 8.33 8.43 1.43
CA GLY A 36 8.95 9.73 1.20
C GLY A 36 8.01 10.88 1.52
N VAL A 37 6.78 10.82 1.02
CA VAL A 37 5.72 11.80 1.36
C VAL A 37 5.39 11.74 2.85
N GLY A 38 5.21 10.53 3.40
CA GLY A 38 4.81 10.34 4.79
C GLY A 38 5.83 10.81 5.82
N LEU A 39 7.11 10.62 5.55
CA LEU A 39 8.20 10.93 6.48
C LEU A 39 8.75 12.36 6.32
N TYR A 40 8.91 12.81 5.07
CA TYR A 40 9.70 14.00 4.80
C TYR A 40 8.90 15.22 4.33
N LEU A 41 7.68 15.03 3.77
CA LEU A 41 6.96 16.15 3.17
C LEU A 41 6.55 17.22 4.18
N LEU A 42 6.04 16.81 5.36
CA LEU A 42 5.64 17.76 6.39
C LEU A 42 6.87 18.51 6.92
N TYR A 43 7.95 17.80 7.19
CA TYR A 43 9.22 18.39 7.59
C TYR A 43 9.75 19.38 6.53
N PHE A 44 9.70 19.00 5.26
CA PHE A 44 10.10 19.88 4.15
C PHE A 44 9.30 21.19 4.15
N TYR A 45 7.98 21.10 4.33
CA TYR A 45 7.13 22.29 4.33
C TYR A 45 7.38 23.21 5.52
N THR A 46 7.58 22.65 6.73
CA THR A 46 7.71 23.44 7.96
C THR A 46 9.13 23.94 8.19
N ASP A 47 10.12 23.08 8.05
CA ASP A 47 11.50 23.36 8.47
C ASP A 47 12.37 23.88 7.33
N ILE A 48 12.13 23.44 6.09
CA ILE A 48 12.92 23.87 4.93
C ILE A 48 12.26 25.03 4.17
N VAL A 49 10.96 24.89 3.83
CA VAL A 49 10.23 25.97 3.15
C VAL A 49 9.80 27.08 4.11
N GLY A 50 9.61 26.74 5.41
CA GLY A 50 9.30 27.71 6.46
C GLY A 50 7.84 28.16 6.51
N ILE A 51 6.89 27.37 5.95
CA ILE A 51 5.46 27.67 6.13
C ILE A 51 4.96 27.20 7.48
N SER A 52 3.92 27.86 8.01
CA SER A 52 3.34 27.45 9.29
C SER A 52 2.83 26.02 9.25
N PRO A 53 2.96 25.24 10.36
CA PRO A 53 2.44 23.87 10.45
C PRO A 53 0.94 23.76 10.13
N TYR A 54 0.18 24.82 10.41
CA TYR A 54 -1.24 24.91 10.08
C TYR A 54 -1.48 24.88 8.55
N LEU A 55 -0.74 25.69 7.79
CA LEU A 55 -0.83 25.70 6.32
C LEU A 55 -0.30 24.40 5.71
N ALA A 56 0.80 23.87 6.22
CA ALA A 56 1.34 22.57 5.80
C ALA A 56 0.31 21.44 6.03
N GLY A 57 -0.38 21.45 7.18
CA GLY A 57 -1.46 20.52 7.49
C GLY A 57 -2.63 20.61 6.49
N TRP A 58 -3.02 21.82 6.08
CA TRP A 58 -4.05 22.00 5.06
C TRP A 58 -3.65 21.49 3.69
N ILE A 59 -2.41 21.74 3.25
CA ILE A 59 -1.91 21.20 1.97
C ILE A 59 -1.99 19.67 1.99
N TYR A 60 -1.58 19.05 3.12
CA TYR A 60 -1.61 17.59 3.28
C TYR A 60 -3.05 17.05 3.29
N ALA A 61 -3.96 17.70 4.03
CA ALA A 61 -5.36 17.29 4.13
C ALA A 61 -6.10 17.42 2.79
N LEU A 62 -5.91 18.53 2.08
CA LEU A 62 -6.51 18.75 0.76
C LEU A 62 -5.97 17.72 -0.26
N GLY A 63 -4.70 17.35 -0.16
CA GLY A 63 -4.14 16.27 -0.97
C GLY A 63 -4.81 14.92 -0.71
N ILE A 64 -5.05 14.55 0.56
CA ILE A 64 -5.78 13.30 0.90
C ILE A 64 -7.24 13.37 0.39
N ALA A 65 -7.90 14.52 0.52
CA ALA A 65 -9.25 14.70 -0.02
C ALA A 65 -9.28 14.56 -1.55
N TRP A 66 -8.23 14.99 -2.24
CA TRP A 66 -8.06 14.79 -3.68
C TRP A 66 -7.95 13.31 -4.04
N ASP A 67 -7.15 12.52 -3.30
CA ASP A 67 -7.03 11.07 -3.50
C ASP A 67 -8.38 10.37 -3.37
N ALA A 68 -9.20 10.75 -2.38
CA ALA A 68 -10.53 10.16 -2.18
C ALA A 68 -11.45 10.31 -3.40
N VAL A 69 -11.23 11.31 -4.25
CA VAL A 69 -11.97 11.51 -5.51
C VAL A 69 -11.28 10.83 -6.69
N THR A 70 -9.96 10.96 -6.78
CA THR A 70 -9.20 10.49 -7.95
C THR A 70 -8.96 8.99 -7.96
N ASP A 71 -8.83 8.33 -6.81
CA ASP A 71 -8.60 6.89 -6.74
C ASP A 71 -9.77 6.07 -7.31
N PRO A 72 -11.04 6.31 -6.90
CA PRO A 72 -12.19 5.65 -7.52
C PRO A 72 -12.34 5.97 -9.01
N PHE A 73 -12.07 7.22 -9.40
CA PHE A 73 -12.14 7.64 -10.80
C PHE A 73 -11.10 6.92 -11.65
N MET A 74 -9.86 6.81 -11.14
CA MET A 74 -8.79 6.09 -11.83
C MET A 74 -9.06 4.59 -11.92
N GLY A 75 -9.61 3.98 -10.87
CA GLY A 75 -10.05 2.58 -10.89
C GLY A 75 -11.09 2.34 -11.99
N TYR A 76 -12.10 3.20 -12.06
CA TYR A 76 -13.13 3.14 -13.09
C TYR A 76 -12.57 3.33 -14.52
N LEU A 77 -11.63 4.26 -14.71
CA LEU A 77 -10.99 4.51 -15.98
C LEU A 77 -10.12 3.33 -16.44
N ALA A 78 -9.32 2.79 -15.52
CA ALA A 78 -8.42 1.68 -15.78
C ALA A 78 -9.19 0.40 -16.18
N GLU A 79 -10.32 0.12 -15.53
CA GLU A 79 -11.15 -1.06 -15.85
C GLU A 79 -11.74 -0.99 -17.25
N ARG A 80 -12.04 0.20 -17.75
CA ARG A 80 -12.59 0.42 -19.11
C ARG A 80 -11.54 0.49 -20.21
N THR A 81 -10.27 0.49 -19.84
CA THR A 81 -9.18 0.58 -20.83
C THR A 81 -9.01 -0.74 -21.55
N SER A 82 -9.04 -0.68 -22.87
CA SER A 82 -8.70 -1.81 -23.76
C SER A 82 -7.43 -1.47 -24.51
N SER A 83 -6.36 -2.22 -24.26
CA SER A 83 -5.08 -2.02 -24.92
C SER A 83 -4.41 -3.35 -25.26
N LYS A 84 -3.65 -3.38 -26.36
CA LYS A 84 -2.80 -4.53 -26.75
C LYS A 84 -1.77 -4.93 -25.66
N ARG A 85 -1.47 -4.04 -24.72
CA ARG A 85 -0.53 -4.25 -23.61
C ARG A 85 -1.20 -4.68 -22.30
N GLY A 86 -2.52 -4.89 -22.29
CA GLY A 86 -3.33 -5.15 -21.11
C GLY A 86 -4.15 -3.93 -20.67
N LYS A 87 -4.98 -4.08 -19.65
CA LYS A 87 -5.82 -3.00 -19.09
C LYS A 87 -5.01 -2.05 -18.19
N TYR A 88 -4.21 -2.59 -17.27
CA TYR A 88 -3.52 -1.85 -16.21
C TYR A 88 -2.05 -1.53 -16.52
N ARG A 89 -1.36 -2.42 -17.22
CA ARG A 89 0.06 -2.28 -17.57
C ARG A 89 0.43 -0.98 -18.31
N PRO A 90 -0.39 -0.43 -19.23
CA PRO A 90 -0.09 0.84 -19.88
C PRO A 90 0.07 2.00 -18.90
N TYR A 91 -0.75 2.05 -17.86
CA TYR A 91 -0.70 3.11 -16.85
C TYR A 91 0.59 3.05 -16.04
N ILE A 92 1.05 1.85 -15.69
CA ILE A 92 2.34 1.66 -15.02
C ILE A 92 3.47 2.14 -15.93
N PHE A 93 3.47 1.74 -17.19
CA PHE A 93 4.53 2.09 -18.14
C PHE A 93 4.61 3.60 -18.38
N PHE A 94 3.51 4.22 -18.76
CA PHE A 94 3.48 5.65 -19.09
C PHE A 94 3.49 6.55 -17.84
N GLY A 95 2.93 6.10 -16.72
CA GLY A 95 2.86 6.86 -15.48
C GLY A 95 4.16 6.89 -14.68
N THR A 96 5.05 5.93 -14.88
CA THR A 96 6.29 5.79 -14.10
C THR A 96 7.19 7.03 -14.17
N ILE A 97 7.43 7.59 -15.36
CA ILE A 97 8.29 8.76 -15.53
C ILE A 97 7.63 10.03 -14.97
N PRO A 98 6.36 10.37 -15.30
CA PRO A 98 5.67 11.49 -14.66
C PRO A 98 5.65 11.39 -13.14
N LEU A 99 5.44 10.20 -12.58
CA LEU A 99 5.46 9.98 -11.13
C LEU A 99 6.83 10.31 -10.53
N GLY A 100 7.92 9.82 -11.12
CA GLY A 100 9.27 10.14 -10.66
C GLY A 100 9.58 11.63 -10.72
N LEU A 101 9.25 12.28 -11.83
CA LEU A 101 9.46 13.73 -11.99
C LEU A 101 8.61 14.55 -11.01
N SER A 102 7.33 14.17 -10.81
CA SER A 102 6.47 14.85 -9.85
C SER A 102 6.94 14.70 -8.41
N PHE A 103 7.58 13.57 -8.07
CA PHE A 103 8.15 13.36 -6.74
C PHE A 103 9.36 14.26 -6.49
N VAL A 104 10.23 14.42 -7.47
CA VAL A 104 11.36 15.38 -7.36
C VAL A 104 10.84 16.81 -7.26
N LEU A 105 9.82 17.16 -8.08
CA LEU A 105 9.20 18.47 -8.06
C LEU A 105 8.52 18.78 -6.71
N LEU A 106 8.01 17.77 -6.01
CA LEU A 106 7.36 17.91 -4.71
C LEU A 106 8.29 18.48 -3.64
N PHE A 107 9.60 18.22 -3.75
CA PHE A 107 10.64 18.69 -2.83
C PHE A 107 11.45 19.89 -3.39
N TRP A 108 10.93 20.54 -4.41
CA TRP A 108 11.49 21.78 -4.90
C TRP A 108 10.99 22.98 -4.09
N VAL A 109 11.90 23.87 -3.69
CA VAL A 109 11.56 25.10 -2.98
C VAL A 109 11.20 26.18 -4.00
N PRO A 110 9.92 26.57 -4.13
CA PRO A 110 9.53 27.58 -5.10
C PRO A 110 9.92 29.00 -4.63
N PRO A 111 10.30 29.89 -5.54
CA PRO A 111 10.71 31.27 -5.21
C PRO A 111 9.48 32.20 -5.00
N PHE A 112 8.47 31.73 -4.28
CA PHE A 112 7.24 32.45 -4.00
C PHE A 112 7.07 32.70 -2.50
N THR A 113 6.20 33.65 -2.13
CA THR A 113 5.88 33.94 -0.74
C THR A 113 4.38 34.11 -0.54
N GLY A 114 3.90 33.98 0.71
CA GLY A 114 2.51 34.18 1.07
C GLY A 114 1.55 33.22 0.36
N LEU A 115 0.44 33.75 -0.15
CA LEU A 115 -0.61 32.94 -0.79
C LEU A 115 -0.13 32.23 -2.06
N SER A 116 0.74 32.85 -2.85
CA SER A 116 1.28 32.23 -4.06
C SER A 116 2.16 31.01 -3.76
N LEU A 117 2.92 31.04 -2.66
CA LEU A 117 3.66 29.88 -2.17
C LEU A 117 2.73 28.76 -1.78
N PHE A 118 1.70 29.05 -0.96
CA PHE A 118 0.70 28.04 -0.56
C PHE A 118 0.04 27.37 -1.76
N LEU A 119 -0.44 28.16 -2.74
CA LEU A 119 -1.08 27.62 -3.94
C LEU A 119 -0.10 26.80 -4.79
N CYS A 120 1.14 27.23 -4.94
CA CYS A 120 2.16 26.49 -5.67
C CYS A 120 2.42 25.11 -5.01
N LEU A 121 2.65 25.07 -3.70
CA LEU A 121 2.87 23.82 -2.96
C LEU A 121 1.65 22.90 -3.03
N LEU A 122 0.43 23.46 -2.92
CA LEU A 122 -0.80 22.69 -3.06
C LEU A 122 -0.93 22.10 -4.47
N LEU A 123 -0.70 22.88 -5.51
CA LEU A 123 -0.78 22.40 -6.90
C LEU A 123 0.24 21.31 -7.19
N VAL A 124 1.49 21.46 -6.73
CA VAL A 124 2.52 20.44 -6.87
C VAL A 124 2.17 19.16 -6.10
N ASN A 125 1.60 19.29 -4.89
CA ASN A 125 1.14 18.15 -4.10
C ASN A 125 0.01 17.40 -4.83
N VAL A 126 -1.01 18.12 -5.31
CA VAL A 126 -2.14 17.55 -6.07
C VAL A 126 -1.65 16.89 -7.36
N PHE A 127 -0.71 17.51 -8.07
CA PHE A 127 -0.12 16.93 -9.28
C PHE A 127 0.62 15.63 -8.98
N HIS A 128 1.47 15.62 -7.94
CA HIS A 128 2.17 14.40 -7.53
C HIS A 128 1.18 13.28 -7.13
N ARG A 129 0.16 13.58 -6.34
CA ARG A 129 -0.86 12.61 -5.94
C ARG A 129 -1.60 12.05 -7.15
N THR A 130 -1.96 12.91 -8.12
CA THR A 130 -2.58 12.44 -9.36
C THR A 130 -1.67 11.47 -10.13
N CYS A 131 -0.37 11.80 -10.26
CA CYS A 131 0.60 10.89 -10.88
C CYS A 131 0.75 9.57 -10.09
N PHE A 132 0.72 9.65 -8.76
CA PHE A 132 0.78 8.48 -7.89
C PHE A 132 -0.45 7.58 -8.06
N THR A 133 -1.66 8.14 -8.06
CA THR A 133 -2.92 7.44 -8.29
C THR A 133 -2.96 6.74 -9.66
N ILE A 134 -2.46 7.40 -10.72
CA ILE A 134 -2.38 6.81 -12.08
C ILE A 134 -1.54 5.53 -12.11
N VAL A 135 -0.53 5.40 -11.26
CA VAL A 135 0.33 4.22 -11.20
C VAL A 135 -0.13 3.22 -10.13
N SER A 136 -0.42 3.70 -8.91
CA SER A 136 -0.67 2.86 -7.74
C SER A 136 -2.01 2.11 -7.82
N VAL A 137 -3.07 2.74 -8.32
CA VAL A 137 -4.39 2.12 -8.44
C VAL A 137 -4.40 0.99 -9.47
N PRO A 138 -3.93 1.19 -10.73
CA PRO A 138 -3.80 0.09 -11.68
C PRO A 138 -2.84 -1.01 -11.21
N TYR A 139 -1.73 -0.65 -10.56
CA TYR A 139 -0.80 -1.63 -10.00
C TYR A 139 -1.48 -2.53 -8.95
N SER A 140 -2.22 -1.94 -8.01
CA SER A 140 -2.95 -2.72 -6.99
C SER A 140 -4.06 -3.58 -7.58
N SER A 141 -4.69 -3.13 -8.66
CA SER A 141 -5.75 -3.83 -9.39
C SER A 141 -5.24 -5.02 -10.23
N LEU A 142 -3.92 -5.19 -10.40
CA LEU A 142 -3.35 -6.33 -11.10
C LEU A 142 -3.53 -7.66 -10.35
N THR A 143 -3.60 -7.67 -9.01
CA THR A 143 -3.65 -8.90 -8.20
C THR A 143 -4.73 -9.88 -8.66
N PRO A 144 -6.03 -9.49 -8.78
CA PRO A 144 -7.09 -10.39 -9.22
C PRO A 144 -6.95 -10.80 -10.71
N ARG A 145 -6.30 -9.98 -11.54
CA ARG A 145 -6.05 -10.31 -12.97
C ARG A 145 -4.85 -11.23 -13.17
N ILE A 146 -3.93 -11.28 -12.22
CA ILE A 146 -2.81 -12.22 -12.25
C ILE A 146 -3.30 -13.63 -11.92
N THR A 147 -4.18 -13.81 -10.94
CA THR A 147 -4.69 -15.12 -10.54
C THR A 147 -6.09 -15.06 -9.95
N SER A 148 -6.90 -16.06 -10.27
CA SER A 148 -8.22 -16.31 -9.64
C SER A 148 -8.11 -17.20 -8.41
N ASP A 149 -6.98 -17.86 -8.17
CA ASP A 149 -6.77 -18.75 -7.03
C ASP A 149 -6.48 -17.93 -5.76
N SER A 150 -7.25 -18.16 -4.71
CA SER A 150 -7.14 -17.47 -3.42
C SER A 150 -5.81 -17.75 -2.71
N GLU A 151 -5.24 -18.96 -2.85
CA GLU A 151 -3.93 -19.31 -2.28
C GLU A 151 -2.80 -18.56 -3.00
N GLU A 152 -2.84 -18.52 -4.32
CA GLU A 152 -1.87 -17.78 -5.13
C GLU A 152 -1.96 -16.26 -4.88
N ARG A 153 -3.17 -15.73 -4.65
CA ARG A 153 -3.33 -14.31 -4.23
C ARG A 153 -2.63 -14.03 -2.91
N THR A 154 -2.72 -14.94 -1.95
CA THR A 154 -2.03 -14.78 -0.67
C THR A 154 -0.51 -14.75 -0.87
N LYS A 155 0.04 -15.62 -1.73
CA LYS A 155 1.49 -15.63 -2.05
C LYS A 155 1.93 -14.35 -2.76
N LEU A 156 1.13 -13.86 -3.71
CA LEU A 156 1.38 -12.58 -4.40
C LEU A 156 1.35 -11.41 -3.44
N THR A 157 0.34 -11.35 -2.58
CA THR A 157 0.21 -10.29 -1.56
C THR A 157 1.36 -10.34 -0.55
N THR A 158 1.80 -11.54 -0.18
CA THR A 158 2.98 -11.71 0.68
C THR A 158 4.23 -11.11 0.03
N ALA A 159 4.47 -11.40 -1.25
CA ALA A 159 5.61 -10.84 -1.98
C ALA A 159 5.53 -9.30 -2.04
N ARG A 160 4.33 -8.75 -2.27
CA ARG A 160 4.06 -7.30 -2.23
C ARG A 160 4.39 -6.69 -0.86
N MET A 161 3.91 -7.30 0.23
CA MET A 161 4.12 -6.78 1.58
C MET A 161 5.59 -6.84 1.99
N ILE A 162 6.32 -7.87 1.57
CA ILE A 162 7.78 -7.94 1.74
C ILE A 162 8.46 -6.78 1.00
N GLY A 163 8.08 -6.55 -0.27
CA GLY A 163 8.58 -5.43 -1.05
C GLY A 163 8.26 -4.07 -0.42
N ALA A 164 7.01 -3.86 -0.02
CA ALA A 164 6.54 -2.64 0.63
C ALA A 164 7.31 -2.33 1.92
N SER A 165 7.44 -3.32 2.80
CA SER A 165 8.16 -3.15 4.06
C SER A 165 9.65 -2.89 3.84
N PHE A 166 10.25 -3.57 2.86
CA PHE A 166 11.65 -3.34 2.49
C PHE A 166 11.86 -1.94 1.93
N GLY A 167 10.96 -1.46 1.05
CA GLY A 167 11.00 -0.10 0.52
C GLY A 167 10.85 0.96 1.62
N THR A 168 9.93 0.76 2.55
CA THR A 168 9.74 1.65 3.71
C THR A 168 10.98 1.68 4.61
N LEU A 169 11.58 0.50 4.89
CA LEU A 169 12.82 0.41 5.68
C LEU A 169 13.97 1.14 5.02
N LEU A 170 14.17 0.96 3.71
CA LEU A 170 15.21 1.68 2.98
C LEU A 170 15.00 3.19 3.04
N MET A 171 13.78 3.66 2.80
CA MET A 171 13.47 5.09 2.80
C MET A 171 13.65 5.72 4.19
N SER A 172 13.23 5.03 5.25
CA SER A 172 13.37 5.50 6.62
C SER A 172 14.81 5.44 7.15
N SER A 173 15.57 4.42 6.78
CA SER A 173 16.94 4.22 7.28
C SER A 173 17.99 5.03 6.51
N LEU A 174 17.83 5.15 5.18
CA LEU A 174 18.79 5.83 4.33
C LEU A 174 18.47 7.30 4.09
N GLY A 175 17.23 7.75 4.35
CA GLY A 175 16.81 9.08 3.99
C GLY A 175 17.63 10.18 4.68
N PHE A 176 17.69 10.23 5.99
CA PHE A 176 18.52 11.23 6.70
C PHE A 176 20.01 11.11 6.41
N PRO A 177 20.64 9.91 6.38
CA PRO A 177 22.02 9.77 5.91
C PRO A 177 22.29 10.38 4.54
N ILE A 178 21.38 10.18 3.58
CA ILE A 178 21.52 10.78 2.23
C ILE A 178 21.34 12.29 2.30
N ILE A 179 20.34 12.79 3.01
CA ILE A 179 20.11 14.24 3.19
C ILE A 179 21.36 14.89 3.79
N ASN A 180 21.90 14.34 4.86
CA ASN A 180 23.06 14.92 5.55
C ASN A 180 24.34 14.83 4.72
N TYR A 181 24.58 13.71 4.03
CA TYR A 181 25.80 13.50 3.26
C TYR A 181 25.86 14.40 2.01
N PHE A 182 24.77 14.48 1.26
CA PHE A 182 24.72 15.26 0.02
C PHE A 182 24.29 16.72 0.24
N GLY A 183 23.54 17.00 1.29
CA GLY A 183 23.12 18.35 1.64
C GLY A 183 24.22 19.16 2.29
N GLN A 184 25.17 18.52 2.98
CA GLN A 184 26.23 19.19 3.74
C GLN A 184 25.69 20.27 4.68
N ASN A 185 25.66 21.53 4.23
CA ASN A 185 25.12 22.67 4.97
C ASN A 185 23.75 23.16 4.43
N ASP A 186 23.21 22.54 3.40
CA ASP A 186 21.91 22.89 2.79
C ASP A 186 21.00 21.68 2.73
N GLU A 187 20.11 21.58 3.73
CA GLU A 187 19.12 20.50 3.81
C GLU A 187 18.16 20.47 2.62
N SER A 188 17.90 21.62 1.99
CA SER A 188 17.06 21.72 0.80
C SER A 188 17.69 20.95 -0.37
N LEU A 189 18.98 21.09 -0.58
CA LEU A 189 19.72 20.29 -1.58
C LEU A 189 19.73 18.81 -1.19
N GLY A 190 19.93 18.49 0.08
CA GLY A 190 19.96 17.12 0.55
C GLY A 190 18.65 16.37 0.26
N ILE A 191 17.50 16.99 0.50
CA ILE A 191 16.21 16.37 0.26
C ILE A 191 15.88 16.23 -1.23
N ILE A 192 16.37 17.16 -2.07
CA ILE A 192 16.29 17.03 -3.53
C ILE A 192 17.12 15.82 -4.00
N TYR A 193 18.34 15.64 -3.51
CA TYR A 193 19.14 14.45 -3.84
C TYR A 193 18.44 13.16 -3.40
N LEU A 194 17.88 13.11 -2.19
CA LEU A 194 17.08 11.96 -1.73
C LEU A 194 15.93 11.67 -2.69
N SER A 195 15.18 12.71 -3.10
CA SER A 195 14.04 12.55 -4.02
C SER A 195 14.49 12.08 -5.41
N CYS A 196 15.61 12.58 -5.92
CA CYS A 196 16.18 12.10 -7.18
C CYS A 196 16.64 10.64 -7.11
N PHE A 197 17.31 10.23 -6.02
CA PHE A 197 17.69 8.84 -5.80
C PHE A 197 16.48 7.93 -5.73
N ALA A 198 15.49 8.27 -4.91
CA ALA A 198 14.28 7.50 -4.77
C ALA A 198 13.52 7.38 -6.09
N ALA A 199 13.36 8.49 -6.83
CA ALA A 199 12.70 8.49 -8.14
C ALA A 199 13.46 7.64 -9.16
N PHE A 200 14.78 7.74 -9.23
CA PHE A 200 15.59 6.96 -10.16
C PHE A 200 15.43 5.44 -9.94
N PHE A 201 15.61 4.99 -8.71
CA PHE A 201 15.45 3.57 -8.39
C PHE A 201 14.00 3.10 -8.56
N ALA A 202 13.03 3.92 -8.16
CA ALA A 202 11.61 3.58 -8.33
C ALA A 202 11.22 3.45 -9.80
N ILE A 203 11.72 4.29 -10.70
CA ILE A 203 11.49 4.19 -12.15
C ILE A 203 12.03 2.85 -12.68
N ILE A 204 13.24 2.47 -12.31
CA ILE A 204 13.85 1.20 -12.73
C ILE A 204 13.01 0.02 -12.22
N ILE A 205 12.62 0.04 -10.94
CA ILE A 205 11.86 -1.01 -10.30
C ILE A 205 10.48 -1.16 -10.95
N LEU A 206 9.76 -0.07 -11.21
CA LEU A 206 8.45 -0.11 -11.87
C LEU A 206 8.56 -0.61 -13.32
N TYR A 207 9.65 -0.29 -14.00
CA TYR A 207 9.90 -0.82 -15.33
C TYR A 207 10.16 -2.34 -15.31
N ILE A 208 10.94 -2.83 -14.33
CA ILE A 208 11.14 -4.27 -14.09
C ILE A 208 9.79 -4.95 -13.82
N THR A 209 8.96 -4.34 -12.96
CA THR A 209 7.62 -4.84 -12.66
C THR A 209 6.76 -4.93 -13.92
N TYR A 210 6.75 -3.87 -14.74
CA TYR A 210 6.02 -3.87 -16.01
C TYR A 210 6.44 -5.01 -16.94
N THR A 211 7.73 -5.32 -17.03
CA THR A 211 8.24 -6.38 -17.91
C THR A 211 8.00 -7.79 -17.35
N SER A 212 7.96 -7.93 -16.02
CA SER A 212 7.83 -9.22 -15.33
C SER A 212 6.38 -9.70 -15.21
N VAL A 213 5.41 -8.77 -15.20
CA VAL A 213 3.99 -9.11 -15.01
C VAL A 213 3.27 -9.18 -16.34
N ASN A 214 2.62 -10.32 -16.60
CA ASN A 214 1.70 -10.48 -17.71
C ASN A 214 0.26 -10.55 -17.21
N GLU A 215 -0.59 -9.67 -17.72
CA GLU A 215 -2.03 -9.80 -17.51
C GLU A 215 -2.53 -11.02 -18.29
N SER A 216 -3.37 -11.84 -17.65
CA SER A 216 -4.08 -12.91 -18.36
C SER A 216 -5.00 -12.25 -19.38
N SER A 217 -4.81 -12.54 -20.66
CA SER A 217 -5.80 -12.22 -21.68
C SER A 217 -7.03 -13.11 -21.41
N THR A 218 -7.92 -12.65 -20.54
CA THR A 218 -9.29 -13.16 -20.58
C THR A 218 -9.84 -12.69 -21.92
N ASN A 219 -10.26 -13.66 -22.75
CA ASN A 219 -10.97 -13.39 -23.99
C ASN A 219 -11.99 -12.29 -23.72
N GLU A 220 -12.03 -11.30 -24.59
CA GLU A 220 -12.93 -10.15 -24.55
C GLU A 220 -14.39 -10.65 -24.62
N VAL A 221 -14.91 -11.15 -23.51
CA VAL A 221 -16.34 -11.07 -23.29
C VAL A 221 -16.63 -9.58 -23.22
N LYS A 222 -17.48 -9.07 -24.09
CA LYS A 222 -17.96 -7.69 -24.06
C LYS A 222 -18.64 -7.46 -22.69
N GLU A 223 -17.82 -7.17 -21.68
CA GLU A 223 -18.30 -6.88 -20.35
C GLU A 223 -19.11 -5.58 -20.45
N THR A 224 -20.40 -5.67 -20.27
CA THR A 224 -21.29 -4.52 -20.12
C THR A 224 -20.98 -3.91 -18.75
N TYR A 225 -20.13 -2.88 -18.76
CA TYR A 225 -19.74 -2.19 -17.53
C TYR A 225 -20.97 -1.55 -16.87
N PRO A 226 -21.27 -1.90 -15.61
CA PRO A 226 -22.39 -1.30 -14.89
C PRO A 226 -22.14 0.21 -14.69
N SER A 227 -23.20 0.99 -14.55
CA SER A 227 -23.08 2.41 -14.24
C SER A 227 -22.46 2.61 -12.85
N ILE A 228 -21.77 3.75 -12.64
CA ILE A 228 -21.13 4.08 -11.36
C ILE A 228 -22.10 3.93 -10.18
N SER A 229 -23.34 4.37 -10.34
CA SER A 229 -24.37 4.24 -9.30
C SER A 229 -24.67 2.80 -8.91
N LYS A 230 -24.69 1.88 -9.87
CA LYS A 230 -24.87 0.45 -9.60
C LYS A 230 -23.66 -0.15 -8.89
N LEU A 231 -22.43 0.26 -9.26
CA LEU A 231 -21.21 -0.16 -8.57
C LEU A 231 -21.19 0.32 -7.12
N VAL A 232 -21.48 1.59 -6.88
CA VAL A 232 -21.55 2.14 -5.51
C VAL A 232 -22.60 1.40 -4.68
N LEU A 233 -23.80 1.16 -5.25
CA LEU A 233 -24.85 0.43 -4.56
C LEU A 233 -24.47 -1.02 -4.25
N SER A 234 -23.73 -1.68 -5.15
CA SER A 234 -23.18 -3.04 -4.93
C SER A 234 -22.21 -3.06 -3.76
N ILE A 235 -21.29 -2.09 -3.68
CA ILE A 235 -20.34 -1.98 -2.56
C ILE A 235 -21.08 -1.71 -1.25
N LEU A 236 -22.06 -0.81 -1.23
CA LEU A 236 -22.85 -0.51 -0.03
C LEU A 236 -23.61 -1.72 0.50
N LYS A 237 -24.05 -2.62 -0.36
CA LYS A 237 -24.75 -3.87 0.00
C LYS A 237 -23.80 -5.04 0.29
N ASN A 238 -22.51 -4.88 0.10
CA ASN A 238 -21.51 -5.92 0.29
C ASN A 238 -21.07 -6.00 1.77
N TYR A 239 -21.79 -6.77 2.58
CA TYR A 239 -21.49 -6.93 4.00
C TYR A 239 -20.08 -7.44 4.31
N PRO A 240 -19.52 -8.47 3.63
CA PRO A 240 -18.13 -8.88 3.84
C PRO A 240 -17.11 -7.78 3.58
N PHE A 241 -17.32 -6.94 2.57
CA PHE A 241 -16.46 -5.78 2.31
C PHE A 241 -16.43 -4.84 3.52
N TRP A 242 -17.59 -4.50 4.09
CA TRP A 242 -17.65 -3.57 5.23
C TRP A 242 -17.01 -4.13 6.50
N ILE A 243 -17.08 -5.46 6.73
CA ILE A 243 -16.37 -6.10 7.85
C ILE A 243 -14.86 -5.94 7.68
N VAL A 244 -14.33 -6.31 6.50
CA VAL A 244 -12.88 -6.21 6.22
C VAL A 244 -12.42 -4.76 6.27
N PHE A 245 -13.18 -3.84 5.67
CA PHE A 245 -12.88 -2.41 5.65
C PHE A 245 -12.88 -1.78 7.06
N SER A 246 -13.91 -2.07 7.88
CA SER A 246 -13.96 -1.58 9.26
C SER A 246 -12.81 -2.13 10.10
N SER A 247 -12.49 -3.40 9.91
CA SER A 247 -11.38 -4.03 10.64
C SER A 247 -10.04 -3.37 10.35
N ILE A 248 -9.76 -3.04 9.08
CA ILE A 248 -8.49 -2.38 8.71
C ILE A 248 -8.47 -0.92 9.14
N LEU A 249 -9.60 -0.22 9.12
CA LEU A 249 -9.69 1.15 9.64
C LEU A 249 -9.35 1.20 11.14
N ILE A 250 -9.92 0.29 11.93
CA ILE A 250 -9.65 0.20 13.36
C ILE A 250 -8.17 -0.14 13.59
N LEU A 251 -7.67 -1.17 12.90
CA LEU A 251 -6.27 -1.60 13.02
C LEU A 251 -5.30 -0.47 12.64
N GLY A 252 -5.51 0.16 11.50
CA GLY A 252 -4.65 1.24 11.00
C GLY A 252 -4.65 2.45 11.94
N SER A 253 -5.84 2.90 12.36
CA SER A 253 -5.97 4.02 13.30
C SER A 253 -5.27 3.72 14.63
N THR A 254 -5.51 2.53 15.19
CA THR A 254 -4.91 2.11 16.47
C THR A 254 -3.38 2.03 16.37
N THR A 255 -2.85 1.44 15.30
CA THR A 255 -1.40 1.31 15.09
C THR A 255 -0.73 2.66 14.90
N ILE A 256 -1.33 3.57 14.13
CA ILE A 256 -0.80 4.94 13.94
C ILE A 256 -0.80 5.71 15.26
N MET A 257 -1.91 5.66 16.00
CA MET A 257 -2.00 6.33 17.32
C MET A 257 -1.00 5.75 18.31
N PHE A 258 -0.86 4.43 18.37
CA PHE A 258 0.10 3.77 19.25
C PHE A 258 1.54 4.20 18.92
N ASN A 259 1.97 4.11 17.66
CA ASN A 259 3.34 4.46 17.28
C ASN A 259 3.69 5.93 17.56
N LYS A 260 2.74 6.84 17.37
CA LYS A 260 2.94 8.26 17.71
C LYS A 260 3.06 8.48 19.22
N ASN A 261 2.17 7.87 20.00
CA ASN A 261 2.18 8.01 21.46
C ASN A 261 3.37 7.27 22.10
N LEU A 262 3.83 6.17 21.51
CA LEU A 262 4.99 5.42 21.98
C LEU A 262 6.25 6.30 22.08
N ILE A 263 6.45 7.21 21.12
CA ILE A 263 7.58 8.15 21.12
C ILE A 263 7.54 9.04 22.37
N TYR A 264 6.36 9.57 22.68
CA TYR A 264 6.17 10.42 23.86
C TYR A 264 6.30 9.60 25.16
N TYR A 265 5.78 8.38 25.19
CA TYR A 265 5.90 7.49 26.34
C TYR A 265 7.36 7.17 26.66
N ILE A 266 8.17 6.81 25.65
CA ILE A 266 9.61 6.55 25.82
C ILE A 266 10.34 7.79 26.32
N LYS A 267 9.99 8.98 25.80
CA LYS A 267 10.67 10.23 26.13
C LYS A 267 10.30 10.75 27.51
N TYR A 268 9.01 10.80 27.83
CA TYR A 268 8.50 11.52 29.01
C TYR A 268 8.15 10.62 30.18
N ALA A 269 7.76 9.36 29.93
CA ALA A 269 7.38 8.44 31.00
C ALA A 269 8.56 7.56 31.47
N LEU A 270 9.41 7.13 30.53
CA LEU A 270 10.53 6.23 30.83
C LEU A 270 11.89 6.94 30.85
N ASP A 271 11.98 8.20 30.42
CA ASP A 271 13.22 8.98 30.28
C ASP A 271 14.31 8.27 29.43
N LEU A 272 13.85 7.50 28.44
CA LEU A 272 14.70 6.69 27.54
C LEU A 272 14.80 7.31 26.14
N HIS A 273 14.90 8.64 26.04
CA HIS A 273 14.85 9.38 24.77
C HIS A 273 15.88 8.91 23.74
N ASN A 274 17.07 8.45 24.16
CA ASN A 274 18.13 7.96 23.27
C ASN A 274 17.77 6.63 22.57
N TYR A 275 16.78 5.90 23.08
CA TYR A 275 16.40 4.56 22.57
C TYR A 275 15.13 4.58 21.72
N GLN A 276 14.52 5.74 21.44
CA GLN A 276 13.30 5.87 20.64
C GLN A 276 13.45 5.22 19.26
N GLY A 277 14.54 5.52 18.55
CA GLY A 277 14.85 4.95 17.25
C GLY A 277 15.03 3.43 17.28
N LEU A 278 15.72 2.92 18.32
CA LEU A 278 15.92 1.48 18.52
C LEU A 278 14.58 0.74 18.71
N VAL A 279 13.73 1.25 19.60
CA VAL A 279 12.44 0.62 19.92
C VAL A 279 11.51 0.62 18.72
N LEU A 280 11.39 1.74 18.01
CA LEU A 280 10.58 1.85 16.79
C LEU A 280 11.14 0.99 15.66
N GLY A 281 12.46 0.96 15.51
CA GLY A 281 13.15 0.12 14.52
C GLY A 281 12.92 -1.36 14.77
N LEU A 282 13.01 -1.83 16.01
CA LEU A 282 12.74 -3.22 16.38
C LEU A 282 11.26 -3.58 16.21
N SER A 283 10.33 -2.67 16.49
CA SER A 283 8.90 -2.86 16.20
C SER A 283 8.65 -3.06 14.71
N GLY A 284 9.19 -2.19 13.88
CA GLY A 284 9.08 -2.29 12.42
C GLY A 284 9.72 -3.56 11.88
N LEU A 285 10.91 -3.92 12.37
CA LEU A 285 11.63 -5.13 11.97
C LEU A 285 10.87 -6.40 12.37
N SER A 286 10.29 -6.44 13.58
CA SER A 286 9.50 -7.58 14.03
C SER A 286 8.21 -7.75 13.23
N SER A 287 7.55 -6.65 12.85
CA SER A 287 6.40 -6.65 11.95
C SER A 287 6.80 -7.20 10.57
N PHE A 288 7.89 -6.70 10.00
CA PHE A 288 8.40 -7.16 8.71
C PHE A 288 8.76 -8.66 8.74
N ALA A 289 9.52 -9.10 9.73
CA ALA A 289 9.95 -10.50 9.86
C ALA A 289 8.76 -11.46 10.07
N SER A 290 7.64 -10.98 10.61
CA SER A 290 6.44 -11.79 10.84
C SER A 290 5.60 -12.02 9.57
N ILE A 291 5.79 -11.24 8.50
CA ILE A 291 5.01 -11.34 7.26
C ILE A 291 5.01 -12.76 6.65
N PRO A 292 6.17 -13.41 6.43
CA PRO A 292 6.20 -14.78 5.89
C PRO A 292 5.54 -15.81 6.82
N PHE A 293 5.70 -15.63 8.15
CA PHE A 293 5.05 -16.48 9.14
C PHE A 293 3.53 -16.41 9.04
N TRP A 294 2.93 -15.22 9.03
CA TRP A 294 1.49 -15.05 8.91
C TRP A 294 0.94 -15.50 7.57
N SER A 295 1.69 -15.31 6.50
CA SER A 295 1.36 -15.86 5.19
C SER A 295 1.26 -17.39 5.23
N TYR A 296 2.26 -18.06 5.81
CA TYR A 296 2.27 -19.51 5.95
C TYR A 296 1.11 -20.02 6.82
N VAL A 297 0.84 -19.38 7.94
CA VAL A 297 -0.30 -19.71 8.81
C VAL A 297 -1.63 -19.56 8.05
N SER A 298 -1.77 -18.48 7.28
CA SER A 298 -2.97 -18.19 6.47
C SER A 298 -3.24 -19.26 5.41
N LEU A 299 -2.19 -19.84 4.82
CA LEU A 299 -2.33 -20.94 3.87
C LEU A 299 -2.78 -22.27 4.53
N LYS A 300 -2.43 -22.47 5.82
CA LYS A 300 -2.79 -23.71 6.55
C LYS A 300 -4.18 -23.68 7.18
N ILE A 301 -4.54 -22.61 7.87
CA ILE A 301 -5.76 -22.52 8.67
C ILE A 301 -6.81 -21.57 8.07
N GLY A 302 -6.49 -20.96 6.93
CA GLY A 302 -7.34 -20.00 6.22
C GLY A 302 -7.24 -18.57 6.72
N LYS A 303 -7.56 -17.60 5.86
CA LYS A 303 -7.40 -16.17 6.09
C LYS A 303 -8.18 -15.67 7.30
N ARG A 304 -9.45 -16.11 7.44
CA ARG A 304 -10.34 -15.70 8.54
C ARG A 304 -9.77 -16.08 9.91
N ASN A 305 -9.38 -17.34 10.08
CA ASN A 305 -8.88 -17.82 11.38
C ASN A 305 -7.55 -17.16 11.73
N THR A 306 -6.67 -16.98 10.74
CA THR A 306 -5.39 -16.29 10.93
C THR A 306 -5.62 -14.84 11.36
N TRP A 307 -6.58 -14.12 10.75
CA TRP A 307 -6.96 -12.78 11.15
C TRP A 307 -7.41 -12.74 12.62
N GLN A 308 -8.30 -13.63 13.01
CA GLN A 308 -8.79 -13.71 14.40
C GLN A 308 -7.67 -13.96 15.40
N ILE A 309 -6.75 -14.90 15.09
CA ILE A 309 -5.61 -15.20 15.96
C ILE A 309 -4.68 -14.00 16.08
N SER A 310 -4.31 -13.35 14.97
CA SER A 310 -3.40 -12.20 15.00
C SER A 310 -4.02 -11.00 15.74
N MET A 311 -5.32 -10.73 15.55
CA MET A 311 -6.01 -9.66 16.27
C MET A 311 -6.15 -9.96 17.77
N SER A 312 -6.40 -11.21 18.14
CA SER A 312 -6.42 -11.63 19.56
C SER A 312 -5.04 -11.47 20.21
N LEU A 313 -3.98 -11.83 19.49
CA LEU A 313 -2.60 -11.62 19.95
C LEU A 313 -2.27 -10.13 20.09
N LEU A 314 -2.73 -9.29 19.16
CA LEU A 314 -2.55 -7.85 19.20
C LEU A 314 -3.28 -7.22 20.40
N LEU A 315 -4.52 -7.62 20.66
CA LEU A 315 -5.28 -7.18 21.83
C LEU A 315 -4.59 -7.57 23.14
N LEU A 316 -4.08 -8.80 23.22
CA LEU A 316 -3.31 -9.26 24.38
C LEU A 316 -2.03 -8.43 24.57
N ALA A 317 -1.31 -8.14 23.51
CA ALA A 317 -0.10 -7.33 23.56
C ALA A 317 -0.37 -5.89 24.00
N PHE A 318 -1.47 -5.27 23.54
CA PHE A 318 -1.91 -3.96 24.03
C PHE A 318 -2.38 -4.01 25.49
N ALA A 319 -3.06 -5.07 25.90
CA ALA A 319 -3.45 -5.24 27.30
C ALA A 319 -2.20 -5.39 28.19
N LEU A 320 -1.21 -6.15 27.77
CA LEU A 320 0.07 -6.25 28.47
C LEU A 320 0.77 -4.89 28.55
N PHE A 321 0.81 -4.12 27.46
CA PHE A 321 1.39 -2.78 27.46
C PHE A 321 0.68 -1.84 28.44
N TYR A 322 -0.64 -1.95 28.57
CA TYR A 322 -1.43 -1.06 29.44
C TYR A 322 -1.37 -1.45 30.92
N TYR A 323 -1.48 -2.76 31.23
CA TYR A 323 -1.58 -3.21 32.63
C TYR A 323 -0.24 -3.55 33.27
N TYR A 324 0.78 -3.89 32.48
CA TYR A 324 2.10 -4.22 32.99
C TYR A 324 2.91 -2.95 33.22
N GLN A 325 3.46 -2.82 34.42
CA GLN A 325 4.37 -1.70 34.74
C GLN A 325 5.73 -1.97 34.10
N ILE A 326 6.01 -1.24 33.03
CA ILE A 326 7.28 -1.33 32.28
C ILE A 326 8.33 -0.54 33.04
N ASN A 327 9.33 -1.22 33.58
CA ASN A 327 10.42 -0.62 34.36
C ASN A 327 11.78 -0.69 33.66
N SER A 328 11.90 -1.43 32.57
CA SER A 328 13.15 -1.61 31.84
C SER A 328 12.97 -1.50 30.31
N LEU A 329 14.06 -1.10 29.64
CA LEU A 329 14.13 -1.07 28.19
C LEU A 329 13.85 -2.45 27.56
N GLN A 330 14.31 -3.52 28.19
CA GLN A 330 14.14 -4.88 27.69
C GLN A 330 12.66 -5.29 27.68
N GLU A 331 11.93 -5.01 28.77
CA GLU A 331 10.49 -5.28 28.86
C GLU A 331 9.70 -4.51 27.80
N LEU A 332 10.05 -3.23 27.60
CA LEU A 332 9.45 -2.41 26.56
C LEU A 332 9.68 -3.02 25.17
N ILE A 333 10.91 -3.40 24.83
CA ILE A 333 11.25 -4.01 23.55
C ILE A 333 10.47 -5.30 23.33
N ILE A 334 10.36 -6.18 24.32
CA ILE A 334 9.61 -7.44 24.20
C ILE A 334 8.13 -7.17 23.84
N ILE A 335 7.48 -6.27 24.57
CA ILE A 335 6.06 -5.97 24.36
C ILE A 335 5.84 -5.31 22.99
N VAL A 336 6.70 -4.35 22.63
CA VAL A 336 6.60 -3.64 21.35
C VAL A 336 6.91 -4.56 20.16
N CYS A 337 7.84 -5.49 20.30
CA CYS A 337 8.07 -6.53 19.29
C CYS A 337 6.87 -7.48 19.15
N LEU A 338 6.20 -7.83 20.25
CA LEU A 338 4.98 -8.63 20.23
C LEU A 338 3.85 -7.91 19.46
N ILE A 339 3.68 -6.61 19.70
CA ILE A 339 2.74 -5.75 18.95
C ILE A 339 3.11 -5.73 17.47
N GLY A 340 4.41 -5.57 17.14
CA GLY A 340 4.92 -5.62 15.79
C GLY A 340 4.59 -6.94 15.08
N ILE A 341 4.90 -8.07 15.71
CA ILE A 341 4.61 -9.40 15.18
C ILE A 341 3.11 -9.57 14.90
N ALA A 342 2.26 -9.21 15.85
CA ALA A 342 0.82 -9.35 15.71
C ALA A 342 0.25 -8.45 14.60
N SER A 343 0.71 -7.20 14.49
CA SER A 343 0.24 -6.25 13.48
C SER A 343 0.67 -6.59 12.05
N GLY A 344 1.77 -7.32 11.87
CA GLY A 344 2.29 -7.72 10.56
C GLY A 344 1.34 -8.59 9.73
N ALA A 345 0.41 -9.32 10.38
CA ALA A 345 -0.66 -10.06 9.69
C ALA A 345 -1.62 -9.12 8.93
N GLY A 346 -1.85 -7.91 9.43
CA GLY A 346 -2.86 -6.98 8.91
C GLY A 346 -2.65 -6.64 7.44
N GLY A 347 -1.42 -6.34 7.03
CA GLY A 347 -1.08 -6.01 5.65
C GLY A 347 -1.37 -7.17 4.68
N VAL A 348 -0.83 -8.35 4.98
CA VAL A 348 -0.99 -9.53 4.10
C VAL A 348 -2.45 -9.96 3.97
N LEU A 349 -3.14 -10.07 5.11
CA LEU A 349 -4.49 -10.61 5.13
C LEU A 349 -5.50 -9.63 4.53
N PHE A 350 -5.39 -8.33 4.82
CA PHE A 350 -6.28 -7.33 4.23
C PHE A 350 -6.22 -7.35 2.70
N TRP A 351 -5.02 -7.17 2.13
CA TRP A 351 -4.84 -7.13 0.70
C TRP A 351 -5.14 -8.45 -0.01
N SER A 352 -5.08 -9.57 0.69
CA SER A 352 -5.47 -10.87 0.13
C SER A 352 -6.96 -11.16 0.25
N MET A 353 -7.66 -10.61 1.27
CA MET A 353 -9.11 -10.78 1.45
C MET A 353 -9.94 -9.76 0.66
N LEU A 354 -9.38 -8.60 0.38
CA LEU A 354 -10.11 -7.54 -0.35
C LEU A 354 -10.65 -8.01 -1.71
N PRO A 355 -9.86 -8.67 -2.58
CA PRO A 355 -10.37 -9.25 -3.82
C PRO A 355 -11.45 -10.32 -3.59
N ASP A 356 -11.32 -11.14 -2.55
CA ASP A 356 -12.34 -12.17 -2.23
C ASP A 356 -13.71 -11.52 -1.89
N THR A 357 -13.71 -10.34 -1.25
CA THR A 357 -14.96 -9.61 -0.99
C THR A 357 -15.59 -9.02 -2.24
N ILE A 358 -14.77 -8.64 -3.23
CA ILE A 358 -15.24 -8.14 -4.53
C ILE A 358 -15.93 -9.29 -5.28
N GLU A 359 -15.30 -10.45 -5.39
CA GLU A 359 -15.90 -11.63 -6.02
C GLU A 359 -17.22 -12.05 -5.36
N TYR A 360 -17.30 -12.00 -4.03
CA TYR A 360 -18.56 -12.24 -3.32
C TYR A 360 -19.64 -11.22 -3.71
N GLY A 361 -19.28 -9.94 -3.83
CA GLY A 361 -20.18 -8.87 -4.25
C GLY A 361 -20.71 -9.10 -5.68
N GLU A 362 -19.84 -9.50 -6.60
CA GLU A 362 -20.17 -9.82 -7.98
C GLU A 362 -21.08 -11.05 -8.06
N TRP A 363 -20.75 -12.11 -7.33
CA TRP A 363 -21.59 -13.30 -7.23
C TRP A 363 -23.01 -12.99 -6.69
N LYS A 364 -23.11 -12.20 -5.62
CA LYS A 364 -24.38 -11.85 -4.99
C LYS A 364 -25.25 -10.93 -5.84
N SER A 365 -24.62 -10.04 -6.61
CA SER A 365 -25.35 -9.07 -7.46
C SER A 365 -25.74 -9.63 -8.82
N CYS A 366 -25.37 -10.88 -9.14
CA CYS A 366 -25.56 -11.53 -10.44
C CYS A 366 -24.97 -10.73 -11.61
N LEU A 367 -24.01 -9.84 -11.38
CA LEU A 367 -23.40 -9.02 -12.42
C LEU A 367 -22.49 -9.83 -13.36
N LEU A 368 -21.97 -10.98 -12.90
CA LEU A 368 -21.20 -11.95 -13.71
C LEU A 368 -22.06 -13.05 -14.35
N TYR A 369 -23.24 -13.33 -13.80
CA TYR A 369 -24.06 -14.48 -14.19
C TYR A 369 -24.83 -14.28 -15.50
N THR A 370 -24.82 -13.09 -16.08
CA THR A 370 -25.54 -12.84 -17.34
C THR A 370 -24.79 -13.32 -18.57
N SER A 371 -23.49 -13.67 -18.48
CA SER A 371 -22.75 -14.25 -19.61
C SER A 371 -22.73 -15.79 -19.61
N ASP A 372 -22.54 -16.42 -18.43
CA ASP A 372 -22.45 -17.90 -18.35
C ASP A 372 -23.82 -18.59 -18.38
N ALA A 373 -24.85 -17.96 -17.79
CA ALA A 373 -26.20 -18.53 -17.80
C ALA A 373 -26.89 -18.44 -19.17
N ALA A 374 -26.48 -17.52 -20.04
CA ALA A 374 -26.98 -17.45 -21.42
C ALA A 374 -26.42 -18.58 -22.29
N ASP A 375 -25.22 -19.07 -22.00
CA ASP A 375 -24.58 -20.16 -22.74
C ASP A 375 -25.06 -21.55 -22.27
N GLU A 376 -25.47 -21.68 -21.01
CA GLU A 376 -26.02 -22.93 -20.44
C GLU A 376 -27.50 -23.16 -20.84
N ILE A 377 -28.27 -22.11 -21.16
CA ILE A 377 -29.66 -22.21 -21.65
C ILE A 377 -29.70 -22.37 -23.18
N ALA A 378 -28.60 -22.03 -23.88
CA ALA A 378 -28.48 -22.15 -25.33
C ALA A 378 -27.88 -23.48 -25.80
N SER A 379 -27.44 -24.35 -24.89
CA SER A 379 -26.96 -25.72 -25.14
C SER A 379 -27.97 -26.78 -24.70
#